data_8539e454e03580cf1c132b4dca77516c
#
_entry.id   8539e454e03580cf1c132b4dca77516c
#
_cell.length_a   1.000
_cell.length_b   1.000
_cell.length_c   1.000
_cell.angle_alpha   90.00
_cell.angle_beta   90.00
_cell.angle_gamma   90.00
#
_symmetry.space_group_name_H-M   'P 1'
#
loop_
_entity.id
_entity.type
_entity.pdbx_description
1 polymer ?
#
loop_
_entity_poly.entity_id
_entity_poly.type
_entity_poly.pdbx_seq_one_letter_code
_entity_poly.pdbx_strand_id
1 'polypeptide(L)'
;MKSTRNYPLLLASQFLGALGDNAILAVIVGQLTLLAKTGAITSDELRTRSTIYTSILFIPYILLAPLAGYLNDRYAKTSWLAGGNFLKLLGTAMCAMSIWFGYIWQAPGYFLVGIGATVYGPAKYGILPEILPRERLVKANGMVELLTLLAILMGAIVGSVMVDQLPVGTCYIIVAGIFGASLALNFFMERTPSDANVRVGQSVGEFFGHFGALFAGPRLGKVLVGTALFWVCGATMKINFQAWGLDVLKLPDNTQIALLGLWLSVGVMAGSLTAGKLLAVSDLSRTRRYGVLLAGMLLAVFAVEPLGLQHIGQQLIQKAGPGGGQQTVLVILPVVMGLLIGAGFAAGLFLIPLNAALQAESDPTKLGKTIAVQNFCDNLGMVIAGLLVFACVKMHLSASQVFLVLAVMVAAALTWLKFPGKDDSAS
;
A
#
# COMPACT_ATOMS: atom_id res chain seq x y z
N MET A 1 -29.74 -15.37 12.73
CA MET A 1 -28.58 -15.42 13.66
C MET A 1 -27.36 -14.94 12.88
N LYS A 2 -26.60 -13.96 13.42
CA LYS A 2 -25.35 -13.53 12.77
C LYS A 2 -24.30 -14.63 12.93
N SER A 3 -23.65 -15.04 11.84
CA SER A 3 -22.68 -16.13 11.86
C SER A 3 -21.38 -15.71 12.54
N THR A 4 -21.15 -16.20 13.76
CA THR A 4 -19.88 -15.97 14.47
C THR A 4 -18.68 -16.66 13.80
N ARG A 5 -18.94 -17.64 12.92
CA ARG A 5 -17.93 -18.42 12.19
C ARG A 5 -17.27 -17.61 11.06
N ASN A 6 -18.01 -16.73 10.38
CA ASN A 6 -17.49 -15.97 9.25
C ASN A 6 -16.40 -14.96 9.64
N TYR A 7 -16.44 -14.41 10.85
CA TYR A 7 -15.48 -13.40 11.26
C TYR A 7 -14.03 -13.89 11.35
N PRO A 8 -13.70 -14.98 12.08
CA PRO A 8 -12.33 -15.49 12.10
C PRO A 8 -11.86 -15.99 10.72
N LEU A 9 -12.75 -16.58 9.91
CA LEU A 9 -12.43 -17.00 8.54
C LEU A 9 -12.09 -15.78 7.66
N LEU A 10 -12.84 -14.69 7.79
CA LEU A 10 -12.55 -13.43 7.11
C LEU A 10 -11.17 -12.87 7.50
N LEU A 11 -10.87 -12.82 8.81
CA LEU A 11 -9.58 -12.29 9.30
C LEU A 11 -8.40 -13.11 8.77
N ALA A 12 -8.50 -14.44 8.81
CA ALA A 12 -7.45 -15.32 8.28
C ALA A 12 -7.32 -15.22 6.76
N SER A 13 -8.43 -15.27 6.02
CA SER A 13 -8.44 -15.16 4.57
C SER A 13 -7.88 -13.82 4.08
N GLN A 14 -8.31 -12.70 4.67
CA GLN A 14 -7.85 -11.37 4.28
C GLN A 14 -6.37 -11.15 4.62
N PHE A 15 -5.87 -11.70 5.74
CA PHE A 15 -4.46 -11.66 6.09
C PHE A 15 -3.62 -12.41 5.03
N LEU A 16 -3.99 -13.66 4.70
CA LEU A 16 -3.30 -14.44 3.67
C LEU A 16 -3.40 -13.76 2.29
N GLY A 17 -4.57 -13.22 1.93
CA GLY A 17 -4.76 -12.50 0.68
C GLY A 17 -3.85 -11.28 0.56
N ALA A 18 -3.79 -10.42 1.59
CA ALA A 18 -2.93 -9.25 1.61
C ALA A 18 -1.43 -9.61 1.69
N LEU A 19 -1.08 -10.68 2.40
CA LEU A 19 0.27 -11.22 2.44
C LEU A 19 0.70 -11.71 1.04
N GLY A 20 -0.15 -12.46 0.35
CA GLY A 20 0.09 -12.93 -1.01
C GLY A 20 0.24 -11.79 -2.01
N ASP A 21 -0.60 -10.73 -1.95
CA ASP A 21 -0.54 -9.55 -2.82
C ASP A 21 0.82 -8.85 -2.73
N ASN A 22 1.41 -8.76 -1.54
CA ASN A 22 2.70 -8.13 -1.34
C ASN A 22 3.87 -9.08 -1.58
N ALA A 23 3.71 -10.37 -1.29
CA ALA A 23 4.72 -11.37 -1.56
C ALA A 23 4.94 -11.55 -3.08
N ILE A 24 3.88 -11.62 -3.89
CA ILE A 24 4.02 -11.75 -5.35
C ILE A 24 4.72 -10.53 -5.96
N LEU A 25 4.41 -9.30 -5.49
CA LEU A 25 5.11 -8.11 -5.93
C LEU A 25 6.59 -8.18 -5.57
N ALA A 26 6.91 -8.57 -4.34
CA ALA A 26 8.29 -8.70 -3.90
C ALA A 26 9.06 -9.76 -4.71
N VAL A 27 8.42 -10.87 -5.08
CA VAL A 27 9.01 -11.90 -5.98
C VAL A 27 9.29 -11.32 -7.36
N ILE A 28 8.33 -10.63 -7.97
CA ILE A 28 8.50 -10.01 -9.31
C ILE A 28 9.63 -8.97 -9.28
N VAL A 29 9.59 -8.04 -8.34
CA VAL A 29 10.58 -6.96 -8.23
C VAL A 29 11.94 -7.50 -7.81
N GLY A 30 11.97 -8.48 -6.90
CA GLY A 30 13.20 -9.17 -6.50
C GLY A 30 13.88 -9.90 -7.66
N GLN A 31 13.11 -10.54 -8.54
CA GLN A 31 13.62 -11.14 -9.76
C GLN A 31 14.26 -10.09 -10.69
N LEU A 32 13.62 -8.93 -10.87
CA LEU A 32 14.21 -7.80 -11.62
C LEU A 32 15.51 -7.31 -10.97
N THR A 33 15.55 -7.28 -9.64
CA THR A 33 16.76 -6.89 -8.89
C THR A 33 17.91 -7.87 -9.12
N LEU A 34 17.64 -9.19 -9.17
CA LEU A 34 18.65 -10.19 -9.51
C LEU A 34 19.18 -10.00 -10.93
N LEU A 35 18.30 -9.68 -11.89
CA LEU A 35 18.72 -9.37 -13.27
C LEU A 35 19.60 -8.10 -13.34
N ALA A 36 19.29 -7.08 -12.55
CA ALA A 36 20.11 -5.88 -12.48
C ALA A 36 21.50 -6.17 -11.87
N LYS A 37 21.58 -7.00 -10.83
CA LYS A 37 22.85 -7.42 -10.21
C LYS A 37 23.75 -8.22 -11.16
N THR A 38 23.15 -9.03 -12.06
CA THR A 38 23.92 -9.78 -13.08
C THR A 38 24.28 -8.93 -14.30
N GLY A 39 23.86 -7.67 -14.35
CA GLY A 39 24.09 -6.78 -15.51
C GLY A 39 23.16 -7.08 -16.71
N ALA A 40 22.18 -7.95 -16.56
CA ALA A 40 21.22 -8.27 -17.62
C ALA A 40 20.24 -7.12 -17.91
N ILE A 41 20.00 -6.23 -16.95
CA ILE A 41 19.25 -5.00 -17.09
C ILE A 41 19.97 -3.86 -16.36
N THR A 42 19.73 -2.61 -16.79
CA THR A 42 20.28 -1.41 -16.16
C THR A 42 19.48 -1.01 -14.93
N SER A 43 20.04 -0.16 -14.06
CA SER A 43 19.32 0.42 -12.92
C SER A 43 18.09 1.22 -13.35
N ASP A 44 18.15 1.92 -14.49
CA ASP A 44 16.99 2.66 -15.03
C ASP A 44 15.89 1.73 -15.54
N GLU A 45 16.27 0.59 -16.16
CA GLU A 45 15.32 -0.45 -16.52
C GLU A 45 14.68 -1.11 -15.29
N LEU A 46 15.47 -1.40 -14.24
CA LEU A 46 14.95 -1.90 -12.97
C LEU A 46 13.91 -0.93 -12.38
N ARG A 47 14.25 0.36 -12.31
CA ARG A 47 13.34 1.41 -11.80
C ARG A 47 12.06 1.49 -12.64
N THR A 48 12.21 1.53 -13.97
CA THR A 48 11.06 1.61 -14.89
C THR A 48 10.15 0.40 -14.77
N ARG A 49 10.69 -0.82 -14.81
CA ARG A 49 9.91 -2.06 -14.71
C ARG A 49 9.29 -2.22 -13.33
N SER A 50 10.01 -1.93 -12.25
CA SER A 50 9.47 -1.95 -10.87
C SER A 50 8.33 -0.95 -10.69
N THR A 51 8.44 0.25 -11.30
CA THR A 51 7.39 1.26 -11.33
C THR A 51 6.13 0.74 -12.03
N ILE A 52 6.29 0.12 -13.22
CA ILE A 52 5.18 -0.45 -13.97
C ILE A 52 4.47 -1.53 -13.14
N TYR A 53 5.21 -2.50 -12.58
CA TYR A 53 4.60 -3.57 -11.78
C TYR A 53 3.93 -3.05 -10.52
N THR A 54 4.55 -2.13 -9.78
CA THR A 54 3.92 -1.57 -8.59
C THR A 54 2.65 -0.79 -8.93
N SER A 55 2.64 -0.06 -10.05
CA SER A 55 1.49 0.75 -10.47
C SER A 55 0.35 -0.09 -11.07
N ILE A 56 0.68 -1.18 -11.75
CA ILE A 56 -0.30 -2.03 -12.44
C ILE A 56 -1.33 -2.63 -11.48
N LEU A 57 -0.95 -2.87 -10.22
CA LEU A 57 -1.86 -3.36 -9.18
C LEU A 57 -2.99 -2.37 -8.89
N PHE A 58 -2.71 -1.06 -8.95
CA PHE A 58 -3.64 -0.01 -8.55
C PHE A 58 -4.58 0.42 -9.68
N ILE A 59 -4.24 0.13 -10.94
CA ILE A 59 -5.09 0.46 -12.10
C ILE A 59 -6.50 -0.15 -11.97
N PRO A 60 -6.67 -1.45 -11.65
CA PRO A 60 -8.00 -2.03 -11.43
C PRO A 60 -8.79 -1.33 -10.31
N TYR A 61 -8.13 -0.90 -9.23
CA TYR A 61 -8.81 -0.18 -8.15
C TYR A 61 -9.44 1.13 -8.61
N ILE A 62 -8.83 1.81 -9.58
CA ILE A 62 -9.39 3.04 -10.16
C ILE A 62 -10.50 2.72 -11.16
N LEU A 63 -10.21 1.82 -12.11
CA LEU A 63 -11.14 1.51 -13.20
C LEU A 63 -12.41 0.80 -12.72
N LEU A 64 -12.28 -0.08 -11.73
CA LEU A 64 -13.36 -0.93 -11.26
C LEU A 64 -14.00 -0.45 -9.95
N ALA A 65 -13.51 0.64 -9.33
CA ALA A 65 -14.07 1.13 -8.06
C ALA A 65 -15.60 1.33 -8.07
N PRO A 66 -16.20 1.99 -9.08
CA PRO A 66 -17.65 2.16 -9.14
C PRO A 66 -18.39 0.83 -9.33
N LEU A 67 -17.79 -0.10 -10.10
CA LEU A 67 -18.36 -1.44 -10.34
C LEU A 67 -18.21 -2.35 -9.12
N ALA A 68 -17.10 -2.25 -8.40
CA ALA A 68 -16.86 -3.06 -7.21
C ALA A 68 -17.91 -2.78 -6.12
N GLY A 69 -18.33 -1.51 -5.96
CA GLY A 69 -19.45 -1.15 -5.10
C GLY A 69 -20.75 -1.82 -5.51
N TYR A 70 -21.14 -1.69 -6.78
CA TYR A 70 -22.32 -2.35 -7.34
C TYR A 70 -22.33 -3.86 -7.11
N LEU A 71 -21.22 -4.51 -7.41
CA LEU A 71 -21.08 -5.95 -7.29
C LEU A 71 -21.24 -6.41 -5.84
N ASN A 72 -20.70 -5.66 -4.88
CA ASN A 72 -20.83 -5.94 -3.45
C ASN A 72 -22.24 -5.76 -2.91
N ASP A 73 -23.00 -4.81 -3.46
CA ASP A 73 -24.38 -4.56 -3.02
C ASP A 73 -25.35 -5.58 -3.63
N ARG A 74 -25.13 -5.96 -4.91
CA ARG A 74 -26.00 -6.89 -5.63
C ARG A 74 -25.83 -8.35 -5.25
N TYR A 75 -24.62 -8.80 -5.00
CA TYR A 75 -24.31 -10.23 -4.81
C TYR A 75 -23.83 -10.53 -3.37
N ALA A 76 -23.89 -11.81 -3.00
CA ALA A 76 -23.34 -12.25 -1.72
C ALA A 76 -21.85 -11.91 -1.58
N LYS A 77 -21.48 -11.20 -0.52
CA LYS A 77 -20.11 -10.75 -0.29
C LYS A 77 -19.12 -11.90 -0.14
N THR A 78 -19.56 -13.01 0.45
CA THR A 78 -18.77 -14.26 0.52
C THR A 78 -18.39 -14.80 -0.85
N SER A 79 -19.26 -14.68 -1.86
CA SER A 79 -18.94 -15.08 -3.24
C SER A 79 -17.89 -14.18 -3.86
N TRP A 80 -17.89 -12.87 -3.54
CA TRP A 80 -16.88 -11.92 -4.02
C TRP A 80 -15.53 -12.08 -3.33
N LEU A 81 -15.52 -12.44 -2.05
CA LEU A 81 -14.29 -12.82 -1.34
C LEU A 81 -13.64 -14.05 -2.01
N ALA A 82 -14.42 -15.09 -2.29
CA ALA A 82 -13.93 -16.28 -3.00
C ALA A 82 -13.50 -15.94 -4.44
N GLY A 83 -14.31 -15.20 -5.20
CA GLY A 83 -14.01 -14.79 -6.57
C GLY A 83 -12.75 -13.95 -6.67
N GLY A 84 -12.55 -13.00 -5.76
CA GLY A 84 -11.33 -12.19 -5.69
C GLY A 84 -10.08 -13.03 -5.46
N ASN A 85 -10.10 -13.95 -4.50
CA ASN A 85 -8.97 -14.86 -4.25
C ASN A 85 -8.74 -15.86 -5.38
N PHE A 86 -9.80 -16.32 -6.05
CA PHE A 86 -9.66 -17.16 -7.25
C PHE A 86 -8.94 -16.41 -8.38
N LEU A 87 -9.31 -15.14 -8.65
CA LEU A 87 -8.62 -14.31 -9.63
C LEU A 87 -7.15 -14.07 -9.28
N LYS A 88 -6.83 -13.87 -8.00
CA LYS A 88 -5.45 -13.74 -7.52
C LYS A 88 -4.65 -15.03 -7.75
N LEU A 89 -5.24 -16.17 -7.45
CA LEU A 89 -4.62 -17.49 -7.71
C LEU A 89 -4.34 -17.69 -9.19
N LEU A 90 -5.32 -17.40 -10.06
CA LEU A 90 -5.18 -17.48 -11.51
C LEU A 90 -4.11 -16.51 -12.02
N GLY A 91 -4.10 -15.26 -11.55
CA GLY A 91 -3.09 -14.27 -11.89
C GLY A 91 -1.68 -14.71 -11.47
N THR A 92 -1.54 -15.35 -10.30
CA THR A 92 -0.26 -15.91 -9.85
C THR A 92 0.21 -17.05 -10.76
N ALA A 93 -0.71 -17.93 -11.19
CA ALA A 93 -0.40 -18.99 -12.16
C ALA A 93 0.07 -18.39 -13.49
N MET A 94 -0.57 -17.32 -13.98
CA MET A 94 -0.11 -16.59 -15.16
C MET A 94 1.28 -15.97 -14.97
N CYS A 95 1.56 -15.37 -13.81
CA CYS A 95 2.90 -14.87 -13.49
C CYS A 95 3.94 -16.01 -13.53
N ALA A 96 3.61 -17.18 -13.01
CA ALA A 96 4.48 -18.36 -13.04
C ALA A 96 4.79 -18.84 -14.47
N MET A 97 3.90 -18.65 -15.43
CA MET A 97 4.14 -18.97 -16.85
C MET A 97 5.34 -18.19 -17.43
N SER A 98 5.73 -17.06 -16.81
CA SER A 98 6.92 -16.31 -17.22
C SER A 98 8.20 -17.11 -17.18
N ILE A 99 8.26 -18.18 -16.39
CA ILE A 99 9.42 -19.06 -16.26
C ILE A 99 9.70 -19.80 -17.58
N TRP A 100 8.63 -20.18 -18.31
CA TRP A 100 8.72 -20.96 -19.55
C TRP A 100 8.52 -20.11 -20.81
N PHE A 101 7.66 -19.09 -20.75
CA PHE A 101 7.19 -18.33 -21.92
C PHE A 101 7.67 -16.87 -21.92
N GLY A 102 8.54 -16.49 -20.98
CA GLY A 102 9.10 -15.14 -20.90
C GLY A 102 8.25 -14.14 -20.10
N TYR A 103 8.87 -13.03 -19.76
CA TYR A 103 8.34 -12.02 -18.81
C TYR A 103 7.03 -11.34 -19.25
N ILE A 104 6.62 -11.51 -20.52
CA ILE A 104 5.37 -10.93 -21.03
C ILE A 104 4.14 -11.37 -20.22
N TRP A 105 4.18 -12.55 -19.59
CA TRP A 105 3.08 -13.09 -18.81
C TRP A 105 2.98 -12.49 -17.38
N GLN A 106 4.03 -11.86 -16.87
CA GLN A 106 4.00 -11.29 -15.52
C GLN A 106 3.06 -10.11 -15.41
N ALA A 107 3.07 -9.16 -16.36
CA ALA A 107 2.25 -7.96 -16.30
C ALA A 107 0.75 -8.27 -16.36
N PRO A 108 0.23 -9.07 -17.33
CA PRO A 108 -1.16 -9.50 -17.34
C PRO A 108 -1.56 -10.32 -16.11
N GLY A 109 -0.67 -11.22 -15.65
CA GLY A 109 -0.90 -12.02 -14.46
C GLY A 109 -1.04 -11.15 -13.21
N TYR A 110 -0.13 -10.20 -13.01
CA TYR A 110 -0.18 -9.31 -11.86
C TYR A 110 -1.34 -8.30 -11.95
N PHE A 111 -1.71 -7.86 -13.15
CA PHE A 111 -2.94 -7.09 -13.37
C PHE A 111 -4.19 -7.87 -12.94
N LEU A 112 -4.25 -9.18 -13.24
CA LEU A 112 -5.35 -10.06 -12.82
C LEU A 112 -5.38 -10.22 -11.29
N VAL A 113 -4.20 -10.29 -10.62
CA VAL A 113 -4.12 -10.22 -9.16
C VAL A 113 -4.73 -8.92 -8.65
N GLY A 114 -4.45 -7.78 -9.30
CA GLY A 114 -5.02 -6.47 -9.00
C GLY A 114 -6.55 -6.44 -9.15
N ILE A 115 -7.12 -7.05 -10.19
CA ILE A 115 -8.57 -7.20 -10.35
C ILE A 115 -9.15 -7.99 -9.16
N GLY A 116 -8.52 -9.11 -8.80
CA GLY A 116 -8.94 -9.91 -7.65
C GLY A 116 -8.91 -9.13 -6.34
N ALA A 117 -7.87 -8.32 -6.11
CA ALA A 117 -7.73 -7.47 -4.94
C ALA A 117 -8.79 -6.35 -4.90
N THR A 118 -9.10 -5.75 -6.06
CA THR A 118 -10.13 -4.71 -6.19
C THR A 118 -11.53 -5.23 -5.86
N VAL A 119 -11.84 -6.44 -6.30
CA VAL A 119 -13.13 -7.10 -6.02
C VAL A 119 -13.22 -7.51 -4.54
N TYR A 120 -12.12 -8.01 -3.98
CA TYR A 120 -12.05 -8.46 -2.59
C TYR A 120 -12.17 -7.31 -1.58
N GLY A 121 -11.55 -6.16 -1.88
CA GLY A 121 -11.43 -5.03 -0.96
C GLY A 121 -12.75 -4.55 -0.36
N PRO A 122 -13.73 -4.09 -1.17
CA PRO A 122 -15.05 -3.66 -0.67
C PRO A 122 -15.80 -4.78 0.05
N ALA A 123 -15.68 -6.04 -0.40
CA ALA A 123 -16.36 -7.18 0.20
C ALA A 123 -15.91 -7.44 1.65
N LYS A 124 -14.59 -7.30 1.92
CA LYS A 124 -14.04 -7.53 3.28
C LYS A 124 -14.56 -6.56 4.33
N TYR A 125 -14.83 -5.29 3.95
CA TYR A 125 -15.43 -4.31 4.85
C TYR A 125 -16.96 -4.38 4.86
N GLY A 126 -17.55 -4.58 3.70
CA GLY A 126 -19.01 -4.65 3.54
C GLY A 126 -19.66 -5.84 4.25
N ILE A 127 -18.95 -6.96 4.42
CA ILE A 127 -19.46 -8.14 5.13
C ILE A 127 -19.55 -7.93 6.65
N LEU A 128 -18.74 -7.05 7.25
CA LEU A 128 -18.67 -6.88 8.71
C LEU A 128 -20.03 -6.56 9.35
N PRO A 129 -20.83 -5.58 8.85
CA PRO A 129 -22.15 -5.29 9.44
C PRO A 129 -23.17 -6.41 9.23
N GLU A 130 -22.95 -7.32 8.27
CA GLU A 130 -23.82 -8.49 8.05
C GLU A 130 -23.56 -9.60 9.07
N ILE A 131 -22.30 -9.78 9.48
CA ILE A 131 -21.89 -10.90 10.36
C ILE A 131 -21.71 -10.50 11.83
N LEU A 132 -21.57 -9.18 12.13
CA LEU A 132 -21.31 -8.68 13.48
C LEU A 132 -22.39 -7.68 13.94
N PRO A 133 -22.66 -7.60 15.27
CA PRO A 133 -23.48 -6.54 15.84
C PRO A 133 -22.76 -5.16 15.75
N ARG A 134 -23.54 -4.07 15.75
CA ARG A 134 -23.02 -2.70 15.56
C ARG A 134 -21.94 -2.32 16.57
N GLU A 135 -22.08 -2.76 17.81
CA GLU A 135 -21.15 -2.45 18.92
C GLU A 135 -19.75 -3.02 18.70
N ARG A 136 -19.62 -4.06 17.87
CA ARG A 136 -18.33 -4.71 17.55
C ARG A 136 -17.67 -4.21 16.27
N LEU A 137 -18.37 -3.40 15.47
CA LEU A 137 -17.87 -2.98 14.15
C LEU A 137 -16.58 -2.18 14.21
N VAL A 138 -16.46 -1.24 15.19
CA VAL A 138 -15.25 -0.43 15.36
C VAL A 138 -14.04 -1.32 15.64
N LYS A 139 -14.17 -2.25 16.60
CA LYS A 139 -13.11 -3.19 16.94
C LYS A 139 -12.78 -4.13 15.78
N ALA A 140 -13.78 -4.57 15.03
CA ALA A 140 -13.60 -5.46 13.89
C ALA A 140 -12.86 -4.77 12.74
N ASN A 141 -13.23 -3.54 12.39
CA ASN A 141 -12.53 -2.74 11.40
C ASN A 141 -11.05 -2.50 11.79
N GLY A 142 -10.82 -2.15 13.07
CA GLY A 142 -9.45 -1.99 13.58
C GLY A 142 -8.61 -3.26 13.49
N MET A 143 -9.21 -4.44 13.74
CA MET A 143 -8.53 -5.73 13.59
C MET A 143 -8.22 -6.06 12.13
N VAL A 144 -9.17 -5.82 11.22
CA VAL A 144 -8.97 -5.98 9.77
C VAL A 144 -7.81 -5.11 9.31
N GLU A 145 -7.75 -3.84 9.75
CA GLU A 145 -6.70 -2.90 9.37
C GLU A 145 -5.34 -3.30 9.93
N LEU A 146 -5.28 -3.67 11.21
CA LEU A 146 -4.05 -4.15 11.86
C LEU A 146 -3.48 -5.37 11.10
N LEU A 147 -4.32 -6.36 10.81
CA LEU A 147 -3.89 -7.56 10.09
C LEU A 147 -3.51 -7.25 8.64
N THR A 148 -4.15 -6.26 7.99
CA THR A 148 -3.78 -5.81 6.65
C THR A 148 -2.37 -5.20 6.67
N LEU A 149 -2.07 -4.30 7.61
CA LEU A 149 -0.74 -3.69 7.74
C LEU A 149 0.35 -4.74 8.04
N LEU A 150 0.09 -5.65 8.97
CA LEU A 150 1.00 -6.77 9.26
C LEU A 150 1.23 -7.64 8.03
N ALA A 151 0.17 -7.97 7.28
CA ALA A 151 0.26 -8.79 6.08
C ALA A 151 1.06 -8.11 4.96
N ILE A 152 0.91 -6.78 4.77
CA ILE A 152 1.67 -5.99 3.81
C ILE A 152 3.17 -6.08 4.12
N LEU A 153 3.54 -5.84 5.38
CA LEU A 153 4.94 -5.88 5.82
C LEU A 153 5.53 -7.30 5.72
N MET A 154 4.81 -8.28 6.26
CA MET A 154 5.26 -9.67 6.21
C MET A 154 5.34 -10.18 4.77
N GLY A 155 4.38 -9.86 3.92
CA GLY A 155 4.38 -10.27 2.52
C GLY A 155 5.58 -9.72 1.75
N ALA A 156 5.92 -8.44 1.95
CA ALA A 156 7.10 -7.84 1.32
C ALA A 156 8.40 -8.50 1.79
N ILE A 157 8.56 -8.75 3.11
CA ILE A 157 9.75 -9.39 3.66
C ILE A 157 9.83 -10.85 3.23
N VAL A 158 8.76 -11.61 3.41
CA VAL A 158 8.71 -13.05 3.05
C VAL A 158 8.97 -13.24 1.56
N GLY A 159 8.35 -12.42 0.69
CA GLY A 159 8.58 -12.48 -0.76
C GLY A 159 10.03 -12.16 -1.13
N SER A 160 10.64 -11.18 -0.47
CA SER A 160 12.05 -10.84 -0.69
C SER A 160 12.99 -11.95 -0.22
N VAL A 161 12.76 -12.52 0.97
CA VAL A 161 13.53 -13.68 1.47
C VAL A 161 13.38 -14.88 0.52
N MET A 162 12.18 -15.15 0.05
CA MET A 162 11.94 -16.26 -0.89
C MET A 162 12.76 -16.10 -2.16
N VAL A 163 12.77 -14.93 -2.78
CA VAL A 163 13.49 -14.72 -4.04
C VAL A 163 15.01 -14.69 -3.86
N ASP A 164 15.51 -14.32 -2.68
CA ASP A 164 16.93 -14.36 -2.35
C ASP A 164 17.42 -15.80 -2.06
N GLN A 165 16.54 -16.70 -1.60
CA GLN A 165 16.91 -18.03 -1.11
C GLN A 165 16.41 -19.20 -1.97
N LEU A 166 15.37 -19.00 -2.77
CA LEU A 166 14.67 -20.06 -3.49
C LEU A 166 14.64 -19.79 -5.00
N PRO A 167 14.55 -20.84 -5.82
CA PRO A 167 14.25 -20.68 -7.24
C PRO A 167 12.91 -19.95 -7.44
N VAL A 168 12.84 -19.07 -8.43
CA VAL A 168 11.66 -18.24 -8.72
C VAL A 168 10.38 -19.07 -8.89
N GLY A 169 10.48 -20.25 -9.51
CA GLY A 169 9.35 -21.18 -9.66
C GLY A 169 8.77 -21.62 -8.32
N THR A 170 9.62 -21.93 -7.36
CA THR A 170 9.22 -22.28 -5.98
C THR A 170 8.53 -21.10 -5.30
N CYS A 171 9.00 -19.88 -5.52
CA CYS A 171 8.36 -18.67 -4.99
C CYS A 171 6.90 -18.54 -5.47
N TYR A 172 6.65 -18.71 -6.77
CA TYR A 172 5.29 -18.67 -7.31
C TYR A 172 4.39 -19.80 -6.78
N ILE A 173 4.94 -21.01 -6.59
CA ILE A 173 4.18 -22.13 -5.99
C ILE A 173 3.77 -21.79 -4.55
N ILE A 174 4.67 -21.23 -3.75
CA ILE A 174 4.36 -20.83 -2.37
C ILE A 174 3.29 -19.73 -2.36
N VAL A 175 3.41 -18.70 -3.20
CA VAL A 175 2.41 -17.63 -3.30
C VAL A 175 1.05 -18.16 -3.77
N ALA A 176 1.03 -19.09 -4.74
CA ALA A 176 -0.19 -19.77 -5.17
C ALA A 176 -0.82 -20.58 -4.02
N GLY A 177 0.01 -21.25 -3.21
CA GLY A 177 -0.44 -21.93 -1.99
C GLY A 177 -1.07 -21.00 -0.96
N ILE A 178 -0.51 -19.78 -0.78
CA ILE A 178 -1.08 -18.75 0.11
C ILE A 178 -2.46 -18.30 -0.40
N PHE A 179 -2.61 -18.00 -1.69
CA PHE A 179 -3.90 -17.62 -2.26
C PHE A 179 -4.89 -18.80 -2.27
N GLY A 180 -4.41 -20.02 -2.52
CA GLY A 180 -5.21 -21.25 -2.42
C GLY A 180 -5.77 -21.48 -1.02
N ALA A 181 -4.95 -21.28 0.01
CA ALA A 181 -5.39 -21.37 1.41
C ALA A 181 -6.40 -20.26 1.74
N SER A 182 -6.16 -19.01 1.29
CA SER A 182 -7.10 -17.91 1.44
C SER A 182 -8.45 -18.21 0.77
N LEU A 183 -8.43 -18.75 -0.45
CA LEU A 183 -9.61 -19.17 -1.20
C LEU A 183 -10.37 -20.28 -0.47
N ALA A 184 -9.66 -21.31 0.02
CA ALA A 184 -10.25 -22.39 0.77
C ALA A 184 -11.00 -21.90 2.01
N LEU A 185 -10.42 -20.94 2.77
CA LEU A 185 -11.09 -20.32 3.92
C LEU A 185 -12.40 -19.62 3.51
N ASN A 186 -12.46 -19.00 2.33
CA ASN A 186 -13.71 -18.38 1.86
C ASN A 186 -14.80 -19.39 1.54
N PHE A 187 -14.48 -20.59 1.07
CA PHE A 187 -15.47 -21.64 0.84
C PHE A 187 -16.09 -22.19 2.12
N PHE A 188 -15.40 -22.06 3.25
CA PHE A 188 -15.96 -22.44 4.55
C PHE A 188 -16.86 -21.37 5.18
N MET A 189 -16.99 -20.18 4.55
CA MET A 189 -17.90 -19.13 5.02
C MET A 189 -19.36 -19.47 4.68
N GLU A 190 -20.25 -19.16 5.61
CA GLU A 190 -21.69 -19.19 5.34
C GLU A 190 -22.07 -18.04 4.41
N ARG A 191 -22.90 -18.32 3.41
CA ARG A 191 -23.30 -17.37 2.38
C ARG A 191 -24.03 -16.18 2.99
N THR A 192 -23.62 -14.97 2.60
CA THR A 192 -24.26 -13.72 3.02
C THR A 192 -25.42 -13.34 2.09
N PRO A 193 -26.34 -12.44 2.52
CA PRO A 193 -27.44 -11.96 1.71
C PRO A 193 -26.98 -11.31 0.39
N SER A 194 -27.90 -11.24 -0.56
CA SER A 194 -27.73 -10.55 -1.85
C SER A 194 -28.99 -9.75 -2.18
N ASP A 195 -28.87 -8.61 -2.86
CA ASP A 195 -30.02 -7.80 -3.31
C ASP A 195 -30.03 -7.68 -4.84
N ALA A 196 -30.95 -8.39 -5.47
CA ALA A 196 -31.11 -8.41 -6.92
C ALA A 196 -31.66 -7.08 -7.50
N ASN A 197 -32.19 -6.16 -6.67
CA ASN A 197 -32.82 -4.91 -7.12
C ASN A 197 -31.79 -3.81 -7.44
N VAL A 198 -30.54 -3.94 -6.99
CA VAL A 198 -29.48 -2.96 -7.25
C VAL A 198 -29.16 -2.89 -8.73
N ARG A 199 -29.20 -1.68 -9.31
CA ARG A 199 -28.91 -1.42 -10.74
C ARG A 199 -27.53 -0.77 -10.92
N VAL A 200 -26.76 -1.22 -11.92
CA VAL A 200 -25.40 -0.72 -12.23
C VAL A 200 -25.39 0.81 -12.42
N GLY A 201 -26.25 1.33 -13.31
CA GLY A 201 -26.24 2.76 -13.64
C GLY A 201 -26.53 3.66 -12.46
N GLN A 202 -27.41 3.24 -11.55
CA GLN A 202 -27.73 3.98 -10.33
C GLN A 202 -26.52 3.99 -9.37
N SER A 203 -25.90 2.85 -9.12
CA SER A 203 -24.77 2.74 -8.19
C SER A 203 -23.55 3.52 -8.67
N VAL A 204 -23.24 3.46 -9.97
CA VAL A 204 -22.17 4.25 -10.59
C VAL A 204 -22.45 5.75 -10.55
N GLY A 205 -23.71 6.16 -10.89
CA GLY A 205 -24.13 7.57 -10.82
C GLY A 205 -24.05 8.13 -9.40
N GLU A 206 -24.47 7.37 -8.41
CA GLU A 206 -24.38 7.76 -6.99
C GLU A 206 -22.93 7.91 -6.52
N PHE A 207 -22.00 7.05 -6.99
CA PHE A 207 -20.58 7.17 -6.66
C PHE A 207 -20.00 8.50 -7.17
N PHE A 208 -20.19 8.82 -8.46
CA PHE A 208 -19.66 10.07 -9.03
C PHE A 208 -20.37 11.31 -8.52
N GLY A 209 -21.68 11.23 -8.26
CA GLY A 209 -22.43 12.33 -7.62
C GLY A 209 -21.89 12.64 -6.21
N HIS A 210 -21.61 11.60 -5.43
CA HIS A 210 -21.03 11.77 -4.08
C HIS A 210 -19.57 12.26 -4.13
N PHE A 211 -18.78 11.77 -5.07
CA PHE A 211 -17.43 12.28 -5.36
C PHE A 211 -17.45 13.79 -5.64
N GLY A 212 -18.32 14.23 -6.57
CA GLY A 212 -18.47 15.65 -6.89
C GLY A 212 -18.89 16.49 -5.68
N ALA A 213 -19.83 15.99 -4.87
CA ALA A 213 -20.29 16.68 -3.66
C ALA A 213 -19.18 16.87 -2.61
N LEU A 214 -18.33 15.87 -2.41
CA LEU A 214 -17.19 15.95 -1.48
C LEU A 214 -16.13 16.97 -1.93
N PHE A 215 -15.84 17.03 -3.23
CA PHE A 215 -14.88 18.00 -3.79
C PHE A 215 -15.45 19.41 -3.93
N ALA A 216 -16.77 19.57 -4.04
CA ALA A 216 -17.43 20.88 -3.98
C ALA A 216 -17.34 21.49 -2.57
N GLY A 217 -17.21 20.67 -1.53
CA GLY A 217 -17.00 21.12 -0.16
C GLY A 217 -15.59 21.68 0.06
N PRO A 218 -15.43 22.85 0.72
CA PRO A 218 -14.14 23.52 0.86
C PRO A 218 -13.14 22.75 1.75
N ARG A 219 -13.61 21.84 2.59
CA ARG A 219 -12.81 21.15 3.61
C ARG A 219 -12.60 19.68 3.30
N LEU A 220 -13.64 18.90 3.03
CA LEU A 220 -13.52 17.45 2.80
C LEU A 220 -12.72 17.12 1.53
N GLY A 221 -12.86 17.90 0.46
CA GLY A 221 -12.02 17.75 -0.75
C GLY A 221 -10.53 17.91 -0.44
N LYS A 222 -10.15 18.89 0.40
CA LYS A 222 -8.76 19.06 0.84
C LYS A 222 -8.28 17.89 1.70
N VAL A 223 -9.14 17.35 2.56
CA VAL A 223 -8.82 16.18 3.37
C VAL A 223 -8.52 14.98 2.47
N LEU A 224 -9.35 14.72 1.45
CA LEU A 224 -9.13 13.64 0.47
C LEU A 224 -7.80 13.81 -0.29
N VAL A 225 -7.47 15.03 -0.72
CA VAL A 225 -6.16 15.29 -1.34
C VAL A 225 -5.01 15.09 -0.36
N GLY A 226 -5.18 15.45 0.91
CA GLY A 226 -4.18 15.20 1.96
C GLY A 226 -3.94 13.71 2.20
N THR A 227 -4.99 12.89 2.26
CA THR A 227 -4.83 11.42 2.40
C THR A 227 -4.17 10.83 1.16
N ALA A 228 -4.59 11.23 -0.05
CA ALA A 228 -3.95 10.81 -1.29
C ALA A 228 -2.47 11.19 -1.34
N LEU A 229 -2.08 12.39 -0.86
CA LEU A 229 -0.68 12.83 -0.79
C LEU A 229 0.17 11.92 0.10
N PHE A 230 -0.37 11.46 1.24
CA PHE A 230 0.31 10.46 2.08
C PHE A 230 0.61 9.18 1.28
N TRP A 231 -0.36 8.68 0.52
CA TRP A 231 -0.19 7.48 -0.29
C TRP A 231 0.76 7.70 -1.48
N VAL A 232 0.76 8.88 -2.09
CA VAL A 232 1.79 9.26 -3.08
C VAL A 232 3.18 9.15 -2.46
N CYS A 233 3.39 9.71 -1.26
CA CYS A 233 4.69 9.64 -0.58
C CYS A 233 5.10 8.19 -0.29
N GLY A 234 4.22 7.40 0.33
CA GLY A 234 4.51 6.01 0.69
C GLY A 234 4.81 5.13 -0.53
N ALA A 235 4.00 5.24 -1.59
CA ALA A 235 4.18 4.47 -2.82
C ALA A 235 5.46 4.89 -3.57
N THR A 236 5.75 6.20 -3.69
CA THR A 236 6.98 6.70 -4.30
C THR A 236 8.21 6.16 -3.57
N MET A 237 8.23 6.23 -2.24
CA MET A 237 9.33 5.68 -1.43
C MET A 237 9.49 4.19 -1.65
N LYS A 238 8.40 3.42 -1.59
CA LYS A 238 8.41 1.96 -1.78
C LYS A 238 8.99 1.57 -3.15
N ILE A 239 8.57 2.23 -4.23
CA ILE A 239 9.07 1.99 -5.60
C ILE A 239 10.57 2.33 -5.66
N ASN A 240 10.95 3.46 -5.09
CA ASN A 240 12.31 3.99 -5.20
C ASN A 240 13.33 3.24 -4.34
N PHE A 241 12.91 2.57 -3.27
CA PHE A 241 13.80 1.83 -2.36
C PHE A 241 14.63 0.76 -3.06
N GLN A 242 14.12 0.15 -4.14
CA GLN A 242 14.86 -0.86 -4.90
C GLN A 242 16.15 -0.26 -5.51
N ALA A 243 16.02 0.82 -6.27
CA ALA A 243 17.19 1.47 -6.88
C ALA A 243 18.05 2.17 -5.83
N TRP A 244 17.44 2.88 -4.87
CA TRP A 244 18.18 3.55 -3.79
C TRP A 244 18.98 2.58 -2.92
N GLY A 245 18.40 1.42 -2.61
CA GLY A 245 19.06 0.36 -1.87
C GLY A 245 20.27 -0.23 -2.61
N LEU A 246 20.14 -0.47 -3.92
CA LEU A 246 21.23 -0.99 -4.74
C LEU A 246 22.30 0.07 -5.06
N ASP A 247 21.87 1.23 -5.59
CA ASP A 247 22.78 2.19 -6.19
C ASP A 247 23.46 3.07 -5.16
N VAL A 248 22.73 3.47 -4.09
CA VAL A 248 23.21 4.43 -3.08
C VAL A 248 23.66 3.72 -1.80
N LEU A 249 22.77 2.88 -1.22
CA LEU A 249 23.06 2.22 0.05
C LEU A 249 23.92 0.96 -0.10
N LYS A 250 24.11 0.45 -1.33
CA LYS A 250 24.91 -0.74 -1.65
C LYS A 250 24.45 -1.97 -0.85
N LEU A 251 23.14 -2.13 -0.64
CA LEU A 251 22.58 -3.27 0.09
C LEU A 251 22.74 -4.58 -0.70
N PRO A 252 23.12 -5.68 -0.05
CA PRO A 252 23.53 -6.90 -0.74
C PRO A 252 22.37 -7.72 -1.33
N ASP A 253 21.16 -7.61 -0.77
CA ASP A 253 20.02 -8.47 -1.13
C ASP A 253 18.67 -7.74 -1.03
N ASN A 254 17.62 -8.39 -1.57
CA ASN A 254 16.26 -7.84 -1.58
C ASN A 254 15.66 -7.79 -0.17
N THR A 255 16.05 -8.73 0.69
CA THR A 255 15.58 -8.78 2.08
C THR A 255 15.96 -7.49 2.80
N GLN A 256 17.22 -7.05 2.68
CA GLN A 256 17.69 -5.82 3.31
C GLN A 256 17.06 -4.57 2.69
N ILE A 257 16.80 -4.57 1.39
CA ILE A 257 16.06 -3.49 0.74
C ILE A 257 14.61 -3.43 1.29
N ALA A 258 13.96 -4.57 1.49
CA ALA A 258 12.61 -4.62 2.06
C ALA A 258 12.56 -4.08 3.51
N LEU A 259 13.63 -4.22 4.29
CA LEU A 259 13.73 -3.66 5.65
C LEU A 259 13.67 -2.12 5.66
N LEU A 260 14.01 -1.42 4.58
CA LEU A 260 13.80 0.02 4.48
C LEU A 260 12.31 0.38 4.64
N GLY A 261 11.43 -0.42 4.01
CA GLY A 261 9.98 -0.29 4.18
C GLY A 261 9.50 -0.60 5.60
N LEU A 262 10.16 -1.55 6.28
CA LEU A 262 9.87 -1.86 7.69
C LEU A 262 10.15 -0.66 8.60
N TRP A 263 11.32 -0.04 8.48
CA TRP A 263 11.68 1.13 9.30
C TRP A 263 10.76 2.31 9.07
N LEU A 264 10.41 2.59 7.82
CA LEU A 264 9.39 3.60 7.49
C LEU A 264 8.06 3.29 8.17
N SER A 265 7.61 2.04 8.13
CA SER A 265 6.32 1.60 8.69
C SER A 265 6.30 1.65 10.22
N VAL A 266 7.42 1.31 10.89
CA VAL A 266 7.58 1.49 12.34
C VAL A 266 7.37 2.97 12.71
N GLY A 267 7.95 3.87 11.92
CA GLY A 267 7.74 5.31 12.08
C GLY A 267 6.27 5.70 11.91
N VAL A 268 5.61 5.25 10.83
CA VAL A 268 4.19 5.54 10.58
C VAL A 268 3.32 5.07 11.76
N MET A 269 3.56 3.87 12.25
CA MET A 269 2.82 3.31 13.39
C MET A 269 3.02 4.14 14.65
N ALA A 270 4.27 4.50 14.98
CA ALA A 270 4.58 5.34 16.14
C ALA A 270 3.94 6.73 16.03
N GLY A 271 4.01 7.37 14.85
CA GLY A 271 3.39 8.66 14.57
C GLY A 271 1.87 8.61 14.66
N SER A 272 1.26 7.55 14.12
CA SER A 272 -0.19 7.34 14.18
C SER A 272 -0.71 7.15 15.60
N LEU A 273 -0.01 6.35 16.42
CA LEU A 273 -0.34 6.16 17.83
C LEU A 273 -0.20 7.46 18.62
N THR A 274 0.83 8.25 18.33
CA THR A 274 1.08 9.56 18.97
C THR A 274 -0.02 10.54 18.59
N ALA A 275 -0.38 10.63 17.31
CA ALA A 275 -1.48 11.47 16.83
C ALA A 275 -2.81 11.11 17.52
N GLY A 276 -3.13 9.81 17.59
CA GLY A 276 -4.38 9.34 18.23
C GLY A 276 -4.48 9.66 19.72
N LYS A 277 -3.34 9.84 20.41
CA LYS A 277 -3.32 10.22 21.83
C LYS A 277 -3.34 11.74 22.08
N LEU A 278 -2.69 12.51 21.19
CA LEU A 278 -2.42 13.94 21.42
C LEU A 278 -3.40 14.87 20.69
N LEU A 279 -4.12 14.39 19.69
CA LEU A 279 -4.94 15.24 18.82
C LEU A 279 -6.43 15.00 19.08
N ALA A 280 -7.17 16.10 19.20
CA ALA A 280 -8.63 16.03 19.24
C ALA A 280 -9.17 15.66 17.86
N VAL A 281 -10.31 14.95 17.84
CA VAL A 281 -11.01 14.59 16.61
C VAL A 281 -11.34 15.86 15.81
N SER A 282 -11.04 15.85 14.51
CA SER A 282 -11.22 16.98 13.59
C SER A 282 -10.36 18.25 13.83
N ASP A 283 -9.35 18.22 14.70
CA ASP A 283 -8.38 19.31 14.79
C ASP A 283 -7.32 19.19 13.68
N LEU A 284 -7.51 19.94 12.61
CA LEU A 284 -6.59 20.03 11.48
C LEU A 284 -5.58 21.17 11.59
N SER A 285 -5.60 21.97 12.66
CA SER A 285 -4.77 23.16 12.80
C SER A 285 -3.27 22.86 12.73
N ARG A 286 -2.85 21.69 13.23
CA ARG A 286 -1.45 21.24 13.26
C ARG A 286 -1.06 20.40 12.04
N THR A 287 -2.00 19.93 11.23
CA THR A 287 -1.74 19.01 10.10
C THR A 287 -0.72 19.59 9.12
N ARG A 288 -0.79 20.90 8.85
CA ARG A 288 0.20 21.59 7.99
C ARG A 288 1.61 21.52 8.58
N ARG A 289 1.78 21.67 9.89
CA ARG A 289 3.11 21.56 10.55
C ARG A 289 3.68 20.17 10.42
N TYR A 290 2.83 19.14 10.52
CA TYR A 290 3.25 17.74 10.31
C TYR A 290 3.63 17.47 8.84
N GLY A 291 2.93 18.08 7.89
CA GLY A 291 3.32 18.04 6.48
C GLY A 291 4.67 18.72 6.22
N VAL A 292 4.95 19.87 6.86
CA VAL A 292 6.27 20.54 6.79
C VAL A 292 7.36 19.63 7.40
N LEU A 293 7.07 18.98 8.53
CA LEU A 293 8.01 18.02 9.12
C LEU A 293 8.28 16.85 8.15
N LEU A 294 7.24 16.32 7.50
CA LEU A 294 7.39 15.27 6.49
C LEU A 294 8.28 15.73 5.32
N ALA A 295 8.03 16.93 4.76
CA ALA A 295 8.87 17.48 3.71
C ALA A 295 10.33 17.64 4.16
N GLY A 296 10.57 18.12 5.40
CA GLY A 296 11.89 18.23 5.99
C GLY A 296 12.59 16.87 6.15
N MET A 297 11.87 15.85 6.58
CA MET A 297 12.42 14.49 6.68
C MET A 297 12.75 13.88 5.31
N LEU A 298 11.94 14.14 4.28
CA LEU A 298 12.24 13.72 2.90
C LEU A 298 13.50 14.41 2.35
N LEU A 299 13.70 15.71 2.66
CA LEU A 299 14.93 16.44 2.35
C LEU A 299 16.14 15.84 3.10
N ALA A 300 15.97 15.44 4.35
CA ALA A 300 17.02 14.77 5.12
C ALA A 300 17.38 13.40 4.53
N VAL A 301 16.39 12.63 4.04
CA VAL A 301 16.64 11.37 3.31
C VAL A 301 17.37 11.63 1.98
N PHE A 302 16.99 12.68 1.24
CA PHE A 302 17.74 13.10 0.05
C PHE A 302 19.20 13.41 0.39
N ALA A 303 19.47 14.12 1.49
CA ALA A 303 20.80 14.56 1.89
C ALA A 303 21.74 13.39 2.29
N VAL A 304 21.23 12.17 2.47
CA VAL A 304 22.03 10.99 2.83
C VAL A 304 23.17 10.77 1.83
N GLU A 305 22.89 10.76 0.53
CA GLU A 305 23.89 10.52 -0.51
C GLU A 305 24.90 11.67 -0.64
N PRO A 306 24.49 12.93 -0.89
CA PRO A 306 25.45 14.02 -1.12
C PRO A 306 26.31 14.35 0.10
N LEU A 307 25.89 13.98 1.32
CA LEU A 307 26.66 14.18 2.54
C LEU A 307 27.39 12.91 3.02
N GLY A 308 27.28 11.79 2.29
CA GLY A 308 27.93 10.54 2.65
C GLY A 308 27.43 9.91 3.96
N LEU A 309 26.19 10.23 4.40
CA LEU A 309 25.66 9.84 5.71
C LEU A 309 25.35 8.34 5.82
N GLN A 310 25.22 7.62 4.68
CA GLN A 310 24.91 6.20 4.64
C GLN A 310 25.95 5.34 5.32
N HIS A 311 27.20 5.80 5.40
CA HIS A 311 28.31 5.05 6.01
C HIS A 311 28.51 5.36 7.50
N ILE A 312 27.84 6.39 8.04
CA ILE A 312 28.00 6.77 9.44
C ILE A 312 27.36 5.71 10.35
N GLY A 313 28.20 5.11 11.20
CA GLY A 313 27.78 4.08 12.14
C GLY A 313 27.39 2.76 11.49
N GLN A 314 27.72 2.54 10.21
CA GLN A 314 27.46 1.30 9.48
C GLN A 314 28.02 0.10 10.23
N GLN A 315 27.19 -0.92 10.42
CA GLN A 315 27.57 -2.20 11.01
C GLN A 315 27.27 -3.34 10.04
N LEU A 316 28.22 -4.25 9.89
CA LEU A 316 28.10 -5.44 9.06
C LEU A 316 28.02 -6.66 9.97
N ILE A 317 26.91 -7.36 9.96
CA ILE A 317 26.78 -8.65 10.62
C ILE A 317 27.17 -9.71 9.60
N GLN A 318 28.30 -10.37 9.83
CA GLN A 318 28.84 -11.41 8.98
C GLN A 318 28.67 -12.78 9.65
N LYS A 319 28.39 -13.81 8.85
CA LYS A 319 28.31 -15.20 9.30
C LYS A 319 29.21 -16.06 8.42
N ALA A 320 29.81 -17.09 9.01
CA ALA A 320 30.59 -18.08 8.24
C ALA A 320 29.63 -18.77 7.24
N GLY A 321 29.97 -18.67 5.95
CA GLY A 321 29.19 -19.31 4.87
C GLY A 321 29.65 -20.77 4.68
N PRO A 322 28.84 -21.58 3.96
CA PRO A 322 29.23 -22.93 3.54
C PRO A 322 30.45 -22.82 2.62
N GLY A 323 31.62 -23.21 3.11
CA GLY A 323 32.92 -23.12 2.38
C GLY A 323 33.93 -22.19 3.01
N GLY A 324 33.70 -21.67 4.24
CA GLY A 324 34.67 -20.91 5.03
C GLY A 324 34.80 -19.43 4.69
N GLY A 325 34.03 -18.91 3.71
CA GLY A 325 33.95 -17.48 3.42
C GLY A 325 33.01 -16.73 4.38
N GLN A 326 33.31 -15.45 4.62
CA GLN A 326 32.38 -14.58 5.37
C GLN A 326 31.26 -14.10 4.46
N GLN A 327 30.00 -14.35 4.83
CA GLN A 327 28.82 -13.87 4.15
C GLN A 327 28.16 -12.75 4.98
N THR A 328 27.93 -11.57 4.38
CA THR A 328 27.20 -10.49 5.04
C THR A 328 25.74 -10.89 5.17
N VAL A 329 25.27 -11.02 6.41
CA VAL A 329 23.89 -11.42 6.72
C VAL A 329 23.00 -10.19 6.89
N LEU A 330 23.53 -9.12 7.47
CA LEU A 330 22.77 -7.89 7.71
C LEU A 330 23.70 -6.66 7.67
N VAL A 331 23.23 -5.62 6.98
CA VAL A 331 23.82 -4.28 6.99
C VAL A 331 22.93 -3.36 7.82
N ILE A 332 23.45 -2.84 8.92
CA ILE A 332 22.76 -1.88 9.77
C ILE A 332 23.26 -0.49 9.40
N LEU A 333 22.32 0.40 9.04
CA LEU A 333 22.55 1.79 8.64
C LEU A 333 21.80 2.72 9.61
N PRO A 334 22.34 3.02 10.81
CA PRO A 334 21.60 3.68 11.89
C PRO A 334 21.01 5.04 11.48
N VAL A 335 21.77 5.84 10.71
CA VAL A 335 21.32 7.16 10.25
C VAL A 335 20.14 7.00 9.29
N VAL A 336 20.24 6.12 8.30
CA VAL A 336 19.17 5.84 7.34
C VAL A 336 17.92 5.32 8.05
N MET A 337 18.08 4.37 8.99
CA MET A 337 17.00 3.83 9.80
C MET A 337 16.29 4.93 10.59
N GLY A 338 17.05 5.79 11.27
CA GLY A 338 16.51 6.91 12.04
C GLY A 338 15.75 7.90 11.17
N LEU A 339 16.27 8.23 9.98
CA LEU A 339 15.60 9.12 9.03
C LEU A 339 14.31 8.53 8.46
N LEU A 340 14.29 7.23 8.13
CA LEU A 340 13.10 6.54 7.66
C LEU A 340 12.03 6.44 8.74
N ILE A 341 12.43 6.12 10.00
CA ILE A 341 11.51 6.15 11.15
C ILE A 341 10.96 7.56 11.35
N GLY A 342 11.80 8.60 11.27
CA GLY A 342 11.38 9.99 11.39
C GLY A 342 10.42 10.43 10.28
N ALA A 343 10.69 10.05 9.02
CA ALA A 343 9.80 10.32 7.90
C ALA A 343 8.45 9.60 8.06
N GLY A 344 8.47 8.34 8.46
CA GLY A 344 7.26 7.58 8.77
C GLY A 344 6.47 8.20 9.92
N PHE A 345 7.15 8.63 11.00
CA PHE A 345 6.53 9.29 12.15
C PHE A 345 5.81 10.58 11.75
N ALA A 346 6.47 11.43 10.96
CA ALA A 346 5.86 12.65 10.42
C ALA A 346 4.65 12.33 9.52
N ALA A 347 4.74 11.28 8.69
CA ALA A 347 3.65 10.83 7.83
C ALA A 347 2.45 10.32 8.64
N GLY A 348 2.68 9.57 9.73
CA GLY A 348 1.61 9.11 10.63
C GLY A 348 0.91 10.27 11.35
N LEU A 349 1.68 11.25 11.84
CA LEU A 349 1.13 12.49 12.43
C LEU A 349 0.30 13.29 11.42
N PHE A 350 0.68 13.26 10.14
CA PHE A 350 -0.04 13.96 9.07
C PHE A 350 -1.35 13.26 8.69
N LEU A 351 -1.35 11.93 8.55
CA LEU A 351 -2.49 11.15 8.05
C LEU A 351 -3.65 11.05 9.05
N ILE A 352 -3.36 10.77 10.32
CA ILE A 352 -4.39 10.42 11.31
C ILE A 352 -5.42 11.52 11.53
N PRO A 353 -5.05 12.82 11.69
CA PRO A 353 -6.04 13.88 11.80
C PRO A 353 -6.94 14.00 10.58
N LEU A 354 -6.39 13.77 9.38
CA LEU A 354 -7.15 13.81 8.13
C LEU A 354 -8.21 12.70 8.09
N ASN A 355 -7.83 11.47 8.42
CA ASN A 355 -8.77 10.34 8.49
C ASN A 355 -9.85 10.57 9.56
N ALA A 356 -9.48 11.07 10.73
CA ALA A 356 -10.41 11.37 11.80
C ALA A 356 -11.41 12.47 11.40
N ALA A 357 -10.93 13.54 10.74
CA ALA A 357 -11.79 14.61 10.24
C ALA A 357 -12.75 14.10 9.14
N LEU A 358 -12.26 13.29 8.20
CA LEU A 358 -13.10 12.71 7.15
C LEU A 358 -14.26 11.90 7.73
N GLN A 359 -13.98 11.07 8.74
CA GLN A 359 -15.00 10.23 9.37
C GLN A 359 -15.97 11.04 10.24
N ALA A 360 -15.47 12.04 10.98
CA ALA A 360 -16.28 12.84 11.90
C ALA A 360 -17.16 13.90 11.21
N GLU A 361 -16.73 14.41 10.06
CA GLU A 361 -17.40 15.48 9.32
C GLU A 361 -18.24 14.96 8.15
N SER A 362 -18.13 13.67 7.82
CA SER A 362 -19.00 13.05 6.80
C SER A 362 -20.38 12.74 7.35
N ASP A 363 -21.39 12.83 6.47
CA ASP A 363 -22.76 12.37 6.76
C ASP A 363 -22.73 10.90 7.19
N PRO A 364 -23.18 10.56 8.41
CA PRO A 364 -23.17 9.18 8.92
C PRO A 364 -23.91 8.19 8.00
N THR A 365 -24.92 8.65 7.27
CA THR A 365 -25.70 7.81 6.33
C THR A 365 -24.94 7.50 5.05
N LYS A 366 -23.92 8.32 4.71
CA LYS A 366 -23.10 8.22 3.50
C LYS A 366 -21.64 7.88 3.79
N LEU A 367 -21.28 7.57 5.04
CA LEU A 367 -19.88 7.33 5.45
C LEU A 367 -19.23 6.24 4.61
N GLY A 368 -19.92 5.14 4.30
CA GLY A 368 -19.41 4.08 3.44
C GLY A 368 -19.05 4.57 2.03
N LYS A 369 -19.88 5.45 1.44
CA LYS A 369 -19.60 6.07 0.13
C LYS A 369 -18.41 7.03 0.21
N THR A 370 -18.29 7.79 1.30
CA THR A 370 -17.15 8.68 1.54
C THR A 370 -15.83 7.89 1.63
N ILE A 371 -15.81 6.77 2.35
CA ILE A 371 -14.64 5.88 2.43
C ILE A 371 -14.32 5.26 1.07
N ALA A 372 -15.33 4.92 0.27
CA ALA A 372 -15.09 4.43 -1.09
C ALA A 372 -14.45 5.49 -1.99
N VAL A 373 -14.88 6.75 -1.89
CA VAL A 373 -14.25 7.89 -2.60
C VAL A 373 -12.83 8.12 -2.10
N GLN A 374 -12.59 8.06 -0.78
CA GLN A 374 -11.25 8.17 -0.22
C GLN A 374 -10.32 7.09 -0.78
N ASN A 375 -10.74 5.83 -0.74
CA ASN A 375 -9.97 4.71 -1.30
C ASN A 375 -9.67 4.91 -2.79
N PHE A 376 -10.61 5.44 -3.56
CA PHE A 376 -10.39 5.79 -4.97
C PHE A 376 -9.29 6.86 -5.10
N CYS A 377 -9.36 7.95 -4.34
CA CYS A 377 -8.36 9.02 -4.35
C CYS A 377 -6.98 8.52 -3.90
N ASP A 378 -6.92 7.68 -2.88
CA ASP A 378 -5.69 7.11 -2.34
C ASP A 378 -5.01 6.19 -3.38
N ASN A 379 -5.77 5.34 -4.06
CA ASN A 379 -5.25 4.49 -5.14
C ASN A 379 -4.83 5.31 -6.38
N LEU A 380 -5.57 6.37 -6.72
CA LEU A 380 -5.15 7.32 -7.75
C LEU A 380 -3.81 7.98 -7.37
N GLY A 381 -3.64 8.35 -6.09
CA GLY A 381 -2.37 8.82 -5.54
C GLY A 381 -1.23 7.82 -5.75
N MET A 382 -1.46 6.53 -5.54
CA MET A 382 -0.44 5.48 -5.76
C MET A 382 -0.06 5.34 -7.25
N VAL A 383 -1.01 5.52 -8.17
CA VAL A 383 -0.71 5.57 -9.62
C VAL A 383 0.09 6.83 -9.96
N ILE A 384 -0.28 7.98 -9.40
CA ILE A 384 0.48 9.24 -9.55
C ILE A 384 1.92 9.05 -9.04
N ALA A 385 2.14 8.33 -7.95
CA ALA A 385 3.47 7.99 -7.46
C ALA A 385 4.30 7.21 -8.50
N GLY A 386 3.69 6.23 -9.14
CA GLY A 386 4.32 5.49 -10.24
C GLY A 386 4.69 6.41 -11.41
N LEU A 387 3.78 7.27 -11.84
CA LEU A 387 4.04 8.25 -12.90
C LEU A 387 5.15 9.23 -12.51
N LEU A 388 5.19 9.66 -11.24
CA LEU A 388 6.24 10.53 -10.72
C LEU A 388 7.62 9.85 -10.81
N VAL A 389 7.75 8.62 -10.33
CA VAL A 389 9.02 7.87 -10.41
C VAL A 389 9.40 7.64 -11.87
N PHE A 390 8.45 7.26 -12.72
CA PHE A 390 8.70 7.10 -14.16
C PHE A 390 9.21 8.38 -14.81
N ALA A 391 8.60 9.53 -14.51
CA ALA A 391 9.07 10.84 -14.99
C ALA A 391 10.48 11.15 -14.50
N CYS A 392 10.78 10.89 -13.22
CA CYS A 392 12.13 11.08 -12.67
C CYS A 392 13.16 10.21 -13.41
N VAL A 393 12.85 8.95 -13.73
CA VAL A 393 13.72 8.07 -14.52
C VAL A 393 13.95 8.65 -15.91
N LYS A 394 12.91 9.10 -16.60
CA LYS A 394 13.04 9.73 -17.94
C LYS A 394 13.84 11.02 -17.94
N MET A 395 13.84 11.74 -16.83
CA MET A 395 14.67 12.94 -16.61
C MET A 395 16.09 12.59 -16.12
N HIS A 396 16.46 11.32 -16.05
CA HIS A 396 17.74 10.82 -15.56
C HIS A 396 18.09 11.27 -14.14
N LEU A 397 17.08 11.46 -13.29
CA LEU A 397 17.31 11.80 -11.88
C LEU A 397 17.77 10.56 -11.09
N SER A 398 18.75 10.77 -10.19
CA SER A 398 19.23 9.72 -9.30
C SER A 398 18.13 9.23 -8.34
N ALA A 399 18.32 8.04 -7.75
CA ALA A 399 17.39 7.52 -6.77
C ALA A 399 17.23 8.44 -5.54
N SER A 400 18.27 9.16 -5.13
CA SER A 400 18.18 10.15 -4.04
C SER A 400 17.41 11.39 -4.46
N GLN A 401 17.56 11.87 -5.70
CA GLN A 401 16.84 13.05 -6.19
C GLN A 401 15.32 12.87 -6.23
N VAL A 402 14.82 11.63 -6.32
CA VAL A 402 13.39 11.34 -6.20
C VAL A 402 12.83 11.82 -4.85
N PHE A 403 13.59 11.69 -3.76
CA PHE A 403 13.15 12.19 -2.44
C PHE A 403 13.11 13.73 -2.40
N LEU A 404 14.01 14.41 -3.11
CA LEU A 404 13.96 15.87 -3.26
C LEU A 404 12.69 16.30 -4.01
N VAL A 405 12.40 15.66 -5.16
CA VAL A 405 11.17 15.93 -5.93
C VAL A 405 9.93 15.72 -5.06
N LEU A 406 9.91 14.63 -4.28
CA LEU A 406 8.82 14.34 -3.37
C LEU A 406 8.67 15.38 -2.26
N ALA A 407 9.78 15.83 -1.68
CA ALA A 407 9.78 16.90 -0.67
C ALA A 407 9.22 18.22 -1.21
N VAL A 408 9.65 18.60 -2.42
CA VAL A 408 9.15 19.82 -3.11
C VAL A 408 7.66 19.69 -3.42
N MET A 409 7.21 18.52 -3.88
CA MET A 409 5.79 18.27 -4.16
C MET A 409 4.94 18.38 -2.89
N VAL A 410 5.40 17.80 -1.77
CA VAL A 410 4.71 17.92 -0.47
C VAL A 410 4.66 19.37 -0.04
N ALA A 411 5.79 20.11 -0.10
CA ALA A 411 5.83 21.52 0.27
C ALA A 411 4.89 22.37 -0.60
N ALA A 412 4.84 22.12 -1.92
CA ALA A 412 3.91 22.79 -2.82
C ALA A 412 2.45 22.48 -2.49
N ALA A 413 2.12 21.21 -2.24
CA ALA A 413 0.76 20.81 -1.84
C ALA A 413 0.32 21.49 -0.53
N LEU A 414 1.21 21.67 0.44
CA LEU A 414 0.92 22.35 1.71
C LEU A 414 0.61 23.83 1.57
N THR A 415 1.01 24.50 0.48
CA THR A 415 0.60 25.88 0.22
C THR A 415 -0.90 25.99 -0.07
N TRP A 416 -1.44 24.95 -0.69
CA TRP A 416 -2.88 24.83 -1.02
C TRP A 416 -3.70 24.18 0.08
N LEU A 417 -3.13 23.21 0.82
CA LEU A 417 -3.75 22.52 1.95
C LEU A 417 -3.83 23.43 3.19
N LYS A 418 -4.57 24.54 3.07
CA LYS A 418 -4.97 25.37 4.19
C LYS A 418 -6.35 24.89 4.65
N PHE A 419 -6.44 24.39 5.87
CA PHE A 419 -7.71 23.99 6.46
C PHE A 419 -8.33 25.21 7.16
N PRO A 420 -9.51 25.69 6.76
CA PRO A 420 -10.22 26.73 7.49
C PRO A 420 -10.53 26.24 8.89
N GLY A 421 -10.47 27.15 9.87
CA GLY A 421 -10.88 26.86 11.25
C GLY A 421 -12.34 26.39 11.30
N LYS A 422 -12.72 25.70 12.38
CA LYS A 422 -14.10 25.24 12.55
C LYS A 422 -15.09 26.41 12.60
N ASP A 423 -14.61 27.59 13.02
CA ASP A 423 -15.42 28.81 13.17
C ASP A 423 -15.61 29.56 11.83
N ASP A 424 -14.74 29.34 10.83
CA ASP A 424 -14.83 29.99 9.51
C ASP A 424 -15.88 29.33 8.57
N SER A 425 -16.46 28.21 8.96
CA SER A 425 -17.45 27.46 8.15
C SER A 425 -18.90 27.81 8.51
N ALA A 426 -19.12 28.72 9.44
CA ALA A 426 -20.45 29.16 9.93
C ALA A 426 -20.87 30.55 9.44
N SER A 427 -20.06 31.17 8.57
CA SER A 427 -20.38 32.48 7.95
C SER A 427 -20.83 32.35 6.50
#